data_d10b62a7a7a1308ba125dd5a01b5ce1e
#
_entry.id   d10b62a7a7a1308ba125dd5a01b5ce1e
#
_cell.length_a   1.000
_cell.length_b   1.000
_cell.length_c   1.000
_cell.angle_alpha   90.00
_cell.angle_beta   90.00
_cell.angle_gamma   90.00
#
_symmetry.space_group_name_H-M   'P 1'
#
loop_
_entity.id
_entity.type
_entity.pdbx_description
1 polymer ?
#
loop_
_entity_poly.entity_id
_entity_poly.type
_entity_poly.pdbx_seq_one_letter_code
_entity_poly.pdbx_strand_id
1 'polypeptide(L)'
;MKDSGRYEPYSYFQLMEVSLRELLVEKGIVSEDAIAGAMRTMRERGPERGAAMVARAWLDPVYKARMLADGSRAAEELGFEVPGLKLIVVENTPREHNVIVCTLCSCYPKMLL
;
A
#
# COMPACT_ATOMS: atom_id res chain seq x y z
N MET A 1 -28.32 -2.68 28.29
CA MET A 1 -27.69 -4.02 28.40
C MET A 1 -26.18 -3.76 28.23
N LYS A 2 -25.43 -3.90 29.35
CA LYS A 2 -23.98 -3.68 29.33
C LYS A 2 -23.35 -4.87 28.61
N ASP A 3 -22.71 -4.60 27.48
CA ASP A 3 -21.85 -5.56 26.81
C ASP A 3 -20.68 -5.88 27.74
N SER A 4 -20.72 -7.05 28.33
CA SER A 4 -19.62 -7.57 29.11
C SER A 4 -18.50 -7.89 28.11
N GLY A 5 -17.58 -6.95 27.95
CA GLY A 5 -16.39 -7.12 27.12
C GLY A 5 -15.71 -8.43 27.50
N ARG A 6 -15.99 -9.48 26.75
CA ARG A 6 -15.24 -10.73 26.83
C ARG A 6 -13.83 -10.39 26.39
N TYR A 7 -12.92 -10.45 27.32
CA TYR A 7 -11.50 -10.43 27.03
C TYR A 7 -11.20 -11.71 26.23
N GLU A 8 -11.18 -11.60 24.91
CA GLU A 8 -10.73 -12.71 24.09
C GLU A 8 -9.22 -12.83 24.25
N PRO A 9 -8.72 -13.99 24.70
CA PRO A 9 -7.29 -14.19 24.84
C PRO A 9 -6.64 -14.06 23.46
N TYR A 10 -5.45 -13.45 23.39
CA TYR A 10 -4.67 -13.39 22.17
C TYR A 10 -4.53 -14.78 21.55
N SER A 11 -4.70 -14.85 20.24
CA SER A 11 -4.41 -16.07 19.51
C SER A 11 -2.90 -16.37 19.57
N TYR A 12 -2.53 -17.62 19.30
CA TYR A 12 -1.13 -18.02 19.23
C TYR A 12 -0.29 -17.10 18.35
N PHE A 13 -0.81 -16.72 17.18
CA PHE A 13 -0.11 -15.84 16.24
C PHE A 13 0.02 -14.40 16.74
N GLN A 14 -0.97 -13.90 17.46
CA GLN A 14 -0.89 -12.58 18.09
C GLN A 14 0.16 -12.57 19.19
N LEU A 15 0.24 -13.64 20.00
CA LEU A 15 1.28 -13.77 21.03
C LEU A 15 2.67 -13.86 20.39
N MET A 16 2.83 -14.58 19.30
CA MET A 16 4.09 -14.66 18.58
C MET A 16 4.50 -13.29 18.00
N GLU A 17 3.57 -12.53 17.43
CA GLU A 17 3.82 -11.19 16.91
C GLU A 17 4.34 -10.26 18.02
N VAL A 18 3.61 -10.20 19.15
CA VAL A 18 3.99 -9.37 20.30
C VAL A 18 5.37 -9.76 20.81
N SER A 19 5.61 -11.06 21.01
CA SER A 19 6.90 -11.57 21.54
C SER A 19 8.06 -11.27 20.60
N LEU A 20 7.86 -11.42 19.30
CA LEU A 20 8.89 -11.09 18.30
C LEU A 20 9.19 -9.60 18.28
N ARG A 21 8.16 -8.76 18.31
CA ARG A 21 8.30 -7.30 18.32
C ARG A 21 9.06 -6.84 19.56
N GLU A 22 8.65 -7.30 20.75
CA GLU A 22 9.33 -6.97 22.01
C GLU A 22 10.80 -7.39 21.98
N LEU A 23 11.11 -8.58 21.48
CA LEU A 23 12.49 -9.08 21.37
C LEU A 23 13.33 -8.23 20.41
N LEU A 24 12.78 -7.79 19.28
CA LEU A 24 13.48 -6.94 18.32
C LEU A 24 13.76 -5.55 18.90
N VAL A 25 12.82 -5.00 19.66
CA VAL A 25 12.98 -3.72 20.34
C VAL A 25 14.01 -3.84 21.46
N GLU A 26 13.94 -4.88 22.28
CA GLU A 26 14.91 -5.14 23.36
C GLU A 26 16.33 -5.28 22.83
N LYS A 27 16.49 -5.95 21.68
CA LYS A 27 17.80 -6.09 21.01
C LYS A 27 18.25 -4.83 20.28
N GLY A 28 17.46 -3.78 20.25
CA GLY A 28 17.79 -2.54 19.56
C GLY A 28 17.83 -2.66 18.02
N ILE A 29 17.27 -3.72 17.45
CA ILE A 29 17.21 -3.93 15.99
C ILE A 29 16.20 -2.97 15.36
N VAL A 30 15.12 -2.67 16.07
CA VAL A 30 14.05 -1.76 15.65
C VAL A 30 13.55 -0.99 16.87
N SER A 31 13.05 0.23 16.69
CA SER A 31 12.40 1.00 17.75
C SER A 31 10.87 0.93 17.64
N GLU A 32 10.17 1.09 18.74
CA GLU A 32 8.69 1.20 18.76
C GLU A 32 8.21 2.33 17.83
N ASP A 33 8.90 3.47 17.83
CA ASP A 33 8.57 4.61 16.98
C ASP A 33 8.74 4.29 15.48
N ALA A 34 9.76 3.52 15.13
CA ALA A 34 9.96 3.07 13.75
C ALA A 34 8.84 2.13 13.28
N ILE A 35 8.41 1.21 14.15
CA ILE A 35 7.27 0.30 13.87
C ILE A 35 5.99 1.12 13.71
N ALA A 36 5.69 2.00 14.67
CA ALA A 36 4.50 2.85 14.61
C ALA A 36 4.48 3.77 13.38
N GLY A 37 5.64 4.31 13.01
CA GLY A 37 5.82 5.11 11.80
C GLY A 37 5.54 4.32 10.53
N ALA A 38 6.10 3.12 10.41
CA ALA A 38 5.86 2.23 9.27
C ALA A 38 4.39 1.84 9.14
N MET A 39 3.74 1.48 10.25
CA MET A 39 2.31 1.16 10.28
C MET A 39 1.44 2.35 9.87
N ARG A 40 1.77 3.55 10.32
CA ARG A 40 1.07 4.79 9.96
C ARG A 40 1.20 5.04 8.45
N THR A 41 2.41 4.97 7.91
CA THR A 41 2.67 5.12 6.48
C THR A 41 1.87 4.11 5.65
N MET A 42 1.78 2.86 6.10
CA MET A 42 0.97 1.85 5.40
C MET A 42 -0.53 2.15 5.43
N ARG A 43 -1.04 2.70 6.54
CA ARG A 43 -2.46 3.08 6.65
C ARG A 43 -2.82 4.29 5.81
N GLU A 44 -1.88 5.23 5.64
CA GLU A 44 -2.04 6.44 4.84
C GLU A 44 -1.95 6.18 3.33
N ARG A 45 -1.48 4.99 2.93
CA ARG A 45 -1.44 4.56 1.53
C ARG A 45 -2.79 3.96 1.14
N GLY A 46 -3.68 4.79 0.66
CA GLY A 46 -5.00 4.39 0.14
C GLY A 46 -5.06 4.44 -1.38
N PRO A 47 -6.22 4.10 -1.97
CA PRO A 47 -6.45 4.14 -3.42
C PRO A 47 -6.50 5.58 -3.97
N GLU A 48 -6.55 6.59 -3.10
CA GLU A 48 -6.70 7.99 -3.47
C GLU A 48 -5.55 8.49 -4.35
N ARG A 49 -4.34 7.97 -4.13
CA ARG A 49 -3.17 8.33 -4.94
C ARG A 49 -3.31 7.85 -6.39
N GLY A 50 -3.72 6.60 -6.59
CA GLY A 50 -4.01 6.06 -7.91
C GLY A 50 -5.17 6.77 -8.57
N ALA A 51 -6.24 7.05 -7.84
CA ALA A 51 -7.39 7.80 -8.33
C ALA A 51 -7.00 9.21 -8.79
N ALA A 52 -6.13 9.91 -8.06
CA ALA A 52 -5.61 11.22 -8.45
C ALA A 52 -4.80 11.17 -9.76
N MET A 53 -3.96 10.14 -9.94
CA MET A 53 -3.22 9.94 -11.18
C MET A 53 -4.17 9.73 -12.38
N VAL A 54 -5.18 8.87 -12.20
CA VAL A 54 -6.17 8.59 -13.24
C VAL A 54 -7.01 9.82 -13.57
N ALA A 55 -7.49 10.54 -12.55
CA ALA A 55 -8.27 11.77 -12.76
C ALA A 55 -7.48 12.83 -13.52
N ARG A 56 -6.19 13.02 -13.20
CA ARG A 56 -5.32 13.91 -13.94
C ARG A 56 -5.12 13.45 -15.39
N ALA A 57 -4.91 12.16 -15.61
CA ALA A 57 -4.72 11.60 -16.94
C ALA A 57 -5.95 11.81 -17.85
N TRP A 58 -7.15 11.87 -17.29
CA TRP A 58 -8.37 12.17 -18.05
C TRP A 58 -8.45 13.62 -18.49
N LEU A 59 -7.84 14.54 -17.74
CA LEU A 59 -7.88 15.97 -18.01
C LEU A 59 -6.65 16.47 -18.77
N ASP A 60 -5.53 15.74 -18.70
CA ASP A 60 -4.23 16.11 -19.28
C ASP A 60 -3.69 14.96 -20.15
N PRO A 61 -3.90 15.00 -21.48
CA PRO A 61 -3.39 13.96 -22.38
C PRO A 61 -1.86 13.85 -22.38
N VAL A 62 -1.15 14.94 -22.10
CA VAL A 62 0.33 14.94 -22.05
C VAL A 62 0.80 14.21 -20.81
N TYR A 63 0.16 14.46 -19.66
CA TYR A 63 0.42 13.68 -18.43
C TYR A 63 0.08 12.20 -18.66
N LYS A 64 -1.05 11.89 -19.28
CA LYS A 64 -1.45 10.51 -19.61
C LYS A 64 -0.37 9.79 -20.41
N ALA A 65 0.20 10.42 -21.43
CA ALA A 65 1.26 9.83 -22.24
C ALA A 65 2.51 9.53 -21.39
N ARG A 66 2.92 10.46 -20.51
CA ARG A 66 4.03 10.23 -19.57
C ARG A 66 3.73 9.11 -18.58
N MET A 67 2.53 9.07 -18.03
CA MET A 67 2.08 8.05 -17.08
C MET A 67 2.14 6.64 -17.70
N LEU A 68 1.74 6.48 -18.95
CA LEU A 68 1.81 5.21 -19.67
C LEU A 68 3.27 4.83 -20.02
N ALA A 69 4.14 5.80 -20.23
CA ALA A 69 5.55 5.56 -20.51
C ALA A 69 6.34 5.20 -19.24
N ASP A 70 6.09 5.89 -18.13
CA ASP A 70 6.74 5.66 -16.82
C ASP A 70 5.80 6.06 -15.69
N GLY A 71 5.12 5.06 -15.15
CA GLY A 71 4.15 5.24 -14.06
C GLY A 71 4.80 5.75 -12.77
N SER A 72 6.00 5.29 -12.44
CA SER A 72 6.71 5.72 -11.23
C SER A 72 7.02 7.20 -11.28
N ARG A 73 7.56 7.68 -12.40
CA ARG A 73 7.87 9.09 -12.58
C ARG A 73 6.61 9.97 -12.60
N ALA A 74 5.53 9.47 -13.21
CA ALA A 74 4.26 10.18 -13.20
C ALA A 74 3.64 10.28 -11.78
N ALA A 75 3.86 9.28 -10.91
CA ALA A 75 3.48 9.33 -9.52
C ALA A 75 4.30 10.38 -8.75
N GLU A 76 5.61 10.44 -8.98
CA GLU A 76 6.51 11.45 -8.40
C GLU A 76 6.10 12.89 -8.78
N GLU A 77 5.61 13.13 -10.00
CA GLU A 77 5.07 14.44 -10.42
C GLU A 77 3.89 14.89 -9.54
N LEU A 78 3.18 13.98 -8.92
CA LEU A 78 2.08 14.25 -7.97
C LEU A 78 2.52 14.18 -6.50
N GLY A 79 3.83 14.03 -6.23
CA GLY A 79 4.37 13.90 -4.89
C GLY A 79 4.15 12.53 -4.25
N PHE A 80 3.88 11.50 -5.06
CA PHE A 80 3.70 10.14 -4.56
C PHE A 80 4.98 9.32 -4.77
N GLU A 81 5.52 8.79 -3.70
CA GLU A 81 6.65 7.87 -3.76
C GLU A 81 6.17 6.42 -3.72
N VAL A 82 6.79 5.57 -4.53
CA VAL A 82 6.57 4.12 -4.55
C VAL A 82 7.91 3.42 -4.31
N PRO A 83 8.44 3.50 -3.07
CA PRO A 83 9.79 3.03 -2.78
C PRO A 83 9.92 1.51 -2.99
N GLY A 84 10.99 1.13 -3.70
CA GLY A 84 11.32 -0.27 -3.94
C GLY A 84 10.43 -0.98 -4.96
N LEU A 85 9.50 -0.28 -5.61
CA LEU A 85 8.61 -0.83 -6.63
C LEU A 85 8.70 -0.02 -7.91
N LYS A 86 8.51 -0.68 -9.04
CA LYS A 86 8.33 -0.03 -10.34
C LYS A 86 6.84 -0.04 -10.67
N LEU A 87 6.25 1.14 -10.80
CA LEU A 87 4.86 1.28 -11.21
C LEU A 87 4.76 1.25 -12.74
N ILE A 88 4.07 0.24 -13.25
CA ILE A 88 3.75 0.11 -14.68
C ILE A 88 2.26 0.37 -14.83
N VAL A 89 1.92 1.34 -15.66
CA VAL A 89 0.53 1.68 -15.96
C VAL A 89 0.15 1.07 -17.29
N VAL A 90 -0.99 0.40 -17.31
CA VAL A 90 -1.58 -0.18 -18.52
C VAL A 90 -2.96 0.42 -18.76
N GLU A 91 -3.33 0.61 -20.00
CA GLU A 91 -4.62 1.16 -20.39
C GLU A 91 -5.52 0.08 -20.98
N ASN A 92 -6.77 0.05 -20.55
CA ASN A 92 -7.81 -0.73 -21.22
C ASN A 92 -8.28 0.02 -22.46
N THR A 93 -8.34 -0.68 -23.58
CA THR A 93 -8.83 -0.17 -24.86
C THR A 93 -10.06 -0.97 -25.29
N PRO A 94 -10.79 -0.56 -26.34
CA PRO A 94 -11.89 -1.39 -26.88
C PRO A 94 -11.46 -2.78 -27.36
N ARG A 95 -10.16 -3.00 -27.57
CA ARG A 95 -9.60 -4.28 -28.06
C ARG A 95 -8.83 -5.06 -27.00
N GLU A 96 -8.40 -4.40 -25.94
CA GLU A 96 -7.56 -4.99 -24.90
C GLU A 96 -8.14 -4.67 -23.53
N HIS A 97 -8.33 -5.71 -22.74
CA HIS A 97 -8.76 -5.60 -21.35
C HIS A 97 -7.71 -6.22 -20.44
N ASN A 98 -7.09 -5.40 -19.61
CA ASN A 98 -6.07 -5.84 -18.68
C ASN A 98 -6.71 -6.26 -17.36
N VAL A 99 -6.36 -7.43 -16.87
CA VAL A 99 -6.74 -7.92 -15.55
C VAL A 99 -5.48 -8.08 -14.73
N ILE A 100 -5.45 -7.43 -13.57
CA ILE A 100 -4.30 -7.51 -12.66
C ILE A 100 -4.51 -8.71 -11.75
N VAL A 101 -3.55 -9.65 -11.78
CA VAL A 101 -3.55 -10.82 -10.92
C VAL A 101 -2.31 -10.80 -10.05
N CYS A 102 -2.50 -10.87 -8.73
CA CYS A 102 -1.39 -11.02 -7.80
C CYS A 102 -0.95 -12.48 -7.74
N THR A 103 0.31 -12.74 -8.09
CA THR A 103 0.88 -14.09 -8.10
C THR A 103 1.81 -14.37 -6.92
N LEU A 104 2.14 -13.37 -6.11
CA LEU A 104 3.15 -13.47 -5.07
C LEU A 104 2.60 -13.74 -3.68
N CYS A 105 1.43 -13.22 -3.36
CA CYS A 105 0.77 -13.45 -2.08
C CYS A 105 -0.72 -13.15 -2.19
N SER A 106 -1.51 -13.70 -1.26
CA SER A 106 -2.95 -13.41 -1.15
C SER A 106 -3.25 -12.05 -0.50
N CYS A 107 -2.25 -11.37 0.03
CA CYS A 107 -2.39 -10.03 0.57
C CYS A 107 -2.12 -9.01 -0.53
N TYR A 108 -3.16 -8.64 -1.24
CA TYR A 108 -3.09 -7.50 -2.14
C TYR A 108 -2.82 -6.24 -1.31
N PRO A 109 -1.74 -5.50 -1.57
CA PRO A 109 -1.58 -4.21 -0.90
C PRO A 109 -2.78 -3.35 -1.25
N LYS A 110 -3.57 -2.94 -0.26
CA LYS A 110 -4.69 -1.99 -0.43
C LYS A 110 -4.30 -0.71 -1.18
N MET A 111 -3.02 -0.56 -1.45
CA MET A 111 -2.42 0.55 -2.19
C MET A 111 -2.68 0.53 -3.70
N LEU A 112 -3.13 -0.59 -4.24
CA LEU A 112 -3.26 -0.80 -5.69
C LEU A 112 -4.72 -1.00 -6.15
N LEU A 113 -5.67 -0.91 -5.21
CA LEU A 113 -7.10 -1.04 -5.50
C LEU A 113 -7.78 0.32 -5.48
#